data_25c8a7b7d6f1f8901e344c2506dadc1b
#
_entry.id   25c8a7b7d6f1f8901e344c2506dadc1b
#
_cell.length_a   1.000
_cell.length_b   1.000
_cell.length_c   1.000
_cell.angle_alpha   90.00
_cell.angle_beta   90.00
_cell.angle_gamma   90.00
#
_symmetry.space_group_name_H-M   'P 1'
#
loop_
_entity.id
_entity.type
_entity.pdbx_description
1 polymer ?
#
loop_
_entity_poly.entity_id
_entity_poly.type
_entity_poly.pdbx_seq_one_letter_code
_entity_poly.pdbx_strand_id
1 'polypeptide(L)'
;MIRELHEDDLEIAMKIWLGANIQAHDFIPKTYWQANYEMVKGMLPDSRVIVFEDSEKIKGFAGLTGNYIAGIFVDPKSQSKGIGKSLLDSVKENHSRLSLHVYKKNVRAIRFYLREGFHITKERIDENTGEAELEMNWTR
;
A
#
# COMPACT_ATOMS: atom_id res chain seq x y z
N MET A 1 10.54 -1.02 13.77
CA MET A 1 11.49 -0.03 13.23
C MET A 1 11.23 0.17 11.74
N ILE A 2 11.26 1.40 11.31
CA ILE A 2 11.03 1.74 9.89
C ILE A 2 12.37 2.11 9.26
N ARG A 3 12.64 1.54 8.09
CA ARG A 3 13.85 1.82 7.31
C ARG A 3 13.57 1.70 5.83
N GLU A 4 14.52 2.08 5.00
CA GLU A 4 14.38 1.91 3.56
C GLU A 4 14.54 0.46 3.15
N LEU A 5 13.90 0.10 2.02
CA LEU A 5 14.01 -1.23 1.43
C LEU A 5 15.45 -1.49 0.98
N HIS A 6 15.99 -2.65 1.33
CA HIS A 6 17.25 -3.15 0.80
C HIS A 6 16.95 -4.17 -0.30
N GLU A 7 17.93 -4.41 -1.17
CA GLU A 7 17.79 -5.38 -2.26
C GLU A 7 17.39 -6.77 -1.74
N ASP A 8 17.94 -7.18 -0.61
CA ASP A 8 17.66 -8.48 0.01
C ASP A 8 16.21 -8.60 0.51
N ASP A 9 15.51 -7.49 0.67
CA ASP A 9 14.13 -7.47 1.18
C ASP A 9 13.10 -7.71 0.07
N LEU A 10 13.51 -7.66 -1.19
CA LEU A 10 12.58 -7.63 -2.32
C LEU A 10 11.63 -8.84 -2.35
N GLU A 11 12.15 -10.03 -2.14
CA GLU A 11 11.34 -11.26 -2.17
C GLU A 11 10.27 -11.26 -1.06
N ILE A 12 10.65 -10.83 0.14
CA ILE A 12 9.71 -10.75 1.27
C ILE A 12 8.66 -9.67 1.02
N ALA A 13 9.08 -8.50 0.53
CA ALA A 13 8.15 -7.42 0.19
C ALA A 13 7.12 -7.89 -0.84
N MET A 14 7.56 -8.61 -1.86
CA MET A 14 6.64 -9.11 -2.89
C MET A 14 5.67 -10.17 -2.39
N LYS A 15 6.09 -11.00 -1.44
CA LYS A 15 5.16 -11.94 -0.78
C LYS A 15 4.07 -11.19 -0.02
N ILE A 16 4.46 -10.14 0.70
CA ILE A 16 3.52 -9.30 1.44
C ILE A 16 2.57 -8.60 0.46
N TRP A 17 3.11 -8.03 -0.61
CA TRP A 17 2.30 -7.37 -1.65
C TRP A 17 1.23 -8.31 -2.20
N LEU A 18 1.61 -9.51 -2.61
CA LEU A 18 0.69 -10.48 -3.18
C LEU A 18 -0.36 -10.93 -2.16
N GLY A 19 0.06 -11.32 -0.98
CA GLY A 19 -0.85 -11.81 0.07
C GLY A 19 -1.82 -10.75 0.55
N ALA A 20 -1.35 -9.52 0.74
CA ALA A 20 -2.19 -8.42 1.20
C ALA A 20 -3.22 -8.03 0.15
N ASN A 21 -2.83 -7.98 -1.13
CA ASN A 21 -3.77 -7.66 -2.22
C ASN A 21 -4.84 -8.73 -2.38
N ILE A 22 -4.46 -9.99 -2.37
CA ILE A 22 -5.41 -11.10 -2.49
C ILE A 22 -6.41 -11.07 -1.32
N GLN A 23 -5.92 -10.83 -0.10
CA GLN A 23 -6.78 -10.76 1.07
C GLN A 23 -7.75 -9.57 1.03
N ALA A 24 -7.25 -8.39 0.66
CA ALA A 24 -8.04 -7.16 0.70
C ALA A 24 -9.04 -7.05 -0.45
N HIS A 25 -8.80 -7.74 -1.55
CA HIS A 25 -9.53 -7.54 -2.81
C HIS A 25 -10.12 -8.85 -3.31
N ASP A 26 -11.01 -9.46 -2.52
CA ASP A 26 -11.67 -10.73 -2.87
C ASP A 26 -12.60 -10.61 -4.11
N PHE A 27 -12.97 -9.38 -4.46
CA PHE A 27 -13.77 -9.05 -5.64
C PHE A 27 -12.94 -8.98 -6.94
N ILE A 28 -11.61 -9.18 -6.86
CA ILE A 28 -10.71 -9.22 -8.01
C ILE A 28 -10.08 -10.60 -8.05
N PRO A 29 -10.05 -11.27 -9.22
CA PRO A 29 -9.44 -12.60 -9.33
C PRO A 29 -7.97 -12.61 -8.89
N LYS A 30 -7.55 -13.64 -8.18
CA LYS A 30 -6.15 -13.80 -7.74
C LYS A 30 -5.18 -13.73 -8.92
N THR A 31 -5.61 -14.23 -10.08
CA THR A 31 -4.78 -14.24 -11.29
C THR A 31 -4.38 -12.85 -11.75
N TYR A 32 -5.19 -11.83 -11.45
CA TYR A 32 -4.83 -10.44 -11.75
C TYR A 32 -3.55 -10.04 -10.99
N TRP A 33 -3.51 -10.32 -9.69
CA TRP A 33 -2.36 -9.99 -8.86
C TRP A 33 -1.14 -10.82 -9.25
N GLN A 34 -1.34 -12.12 -9.49
CA GLN A 34 -0.28 -13.02 -9.92
C GLN A 34 0.33 -12.58 -11.27
N ALA A 35 -0.51 -12.14 -12.21
CA ALA A 35 -0.06 -11.66 -13.51
C ALA A 35 0.75 -10.37 -13.43
N ASN A 36 0.51 -9.55 -12.42
CA ASN A 36 1.22 -8.27 -12.24
C ASN A 36 2.45 -8.37 -11.32
N TYR A 37 2.70 -9.55 -10.76
CA TYR A 37 3.77 -9.76 -9.78
C TYR A 37 5.15 -9.33 -10.29
N GLU A 38 5.57 -9.84 -11.44
CA GLU A 38 6.90 -9.53 -11.97
C GLU A 38 7.07 -8.06 -12.35
N MET A 39 6.02 -7.45 -12.87
CA MET A 39 6.04 -6.03 -13.21
C MET A 39 6.23 -5.17 -11.95
N VAL A 40 5.46 -5.43 -10.91
CA VAL A 40 5.56 -4.68 -9.65
C VAL A 40 6.92 -4.91 -8.99
N LYS A 41 7.41 -6.15 -9.00
CA LYS A 41 8.73 -6.49 -8.47
C LYS A 41 9.83 -5.66 -9.13
N GLY A 42 9.74 -5.47 -10.45
CA GLY A 42 10.70 -4.66 -11.21
C GLY A 42 10.58 -3.16 -10.90
N MET A 43 9.41 -2.69 -10.47
CA MET A 43 9.18 -1.29 -10.16
C MET A 43 9.65 -0.88 -8.76
N LEU A 44 9.66 -1.80 -7.80
CA LEU A 44 9.97 -1.47 -6.40
C LEU A 44 11.35 -0.82 -6.24
N PRO A 45 12.43 -1.32 -6.87
CA PRO A 45 13.75 -0.69 -6.70
C PRO A 45 13.81 0.75 -7.22
N ASP A 46 12.95 1.11 -8.18
CA ASP A 46 12.92 2.45 -8.78
C ASP A 46 11.97 3.40 -8.05
N SER A 47 11.26 2.92 -7.05
CA SER A 47 10.34 3.70 -6.23
C SER A 47 10.97 3.95 -4.86
N ARG A 48 10.41 4.91 -4.12
CA ARG A 48 10.78 5.05 -2.73
C ARG A 48 9.96 4.05 -1.91
N VAL A 49 10.64 3.12 -1.25
CA VAL A 49 9.98 2.10 -0.44
C VAL A 49 10.56 2.10 0.96
N ILE A 50 9.69 2.19 1.96
CA ILE A 50 10.05 2.03 3.37
C ILE A 50 9.40 0.77 3.90
N VAL A 51 10.13 0.07 4.77
CA VAL A 51 9.67 -1.18 5.37
C VAL A 51 9.52 -1.04 6.88
N PHE A 52 8.58 -1.79 7.44
CA PHE A 52 8.44 -1.95 8.88
C PHE A 52 9.04 -3.29 9.26
N GLU A 53 10.09 -3.26 10.09
CA GLU A 53 10.81 -4.44 10.55
C GLU A 53 10.63 -4.61 12.06
N ASP A 54 10.30 -5.84 12.47
CA ASP A 54 10.16 -6.22 13.86
C ASP A 54 10.77 -7.60 14.06
N SER A 55 11.63 -7.75 15.07
CA SER A 55 12.31 -9.01 15.36
C SER A 55 13.05 -9.57 14.15
N GLU A 56 13.73 -8.68 13.41
CA GLU A 56 14.49 -9.00 12.20
C GLU A 56 13.63 -9.51 11.04
N LYS A 57 12.31 -9.30 11.10
CA LYS A 57 11.38 -9.70 10.03
C LYS A 57 10.60 -8.49 9.53
N ILE A 58 10.46 -8.40 8.21
CA ILE A 58 9.63 -7.39 7.59
C ILE A 58 8.17 -7.80 7.74
N LYS A 59 7.36 -6.88 8.25
CA LYS A 59 5.94 -7.07 8.51
C LYS A 59 5.04 -6.24 7.59
N GLY A 60 5.60 -5.25 6.92
CA GLY A 60 4.87 -4.38 6.00
C GLY A 60 5.77 -3.41 5.30
N PHE A 61 5.23 -2.74 4.29
CA PHE A 61 5.97 -1.71 3.57
C PHE A 61 5.02 -0.70 2.93
N ALA A 62 5.56 0.46 2.59
CA ALA A 62 4.86 1.49 1.84
C ALA A 62 5.70 1.88 0.63
N GLY A 63 5.06 2.01 -0.52
CA GLY A 63 5.71 2.44 -1.76
C GLY A 63 5.18 3.79 -2.22
N LEU A 64 6.08 4.68 -2.63
CA LEU A 64 5.74 6.03 -3.05
C LEU A 64 6.43 6.41 -4.35
N THR A 65 5.76 7.29 -5.09
CA THR A 65 6.35 8.01 -6.22
C THR A 65 5.97 9.48 -6.03
N GLY A 66 6.95 10.32 -5.64
CA GLY A 66 6.67 11.70 -5.27
C GLY A 66 5.70 11.79 -4.10
N ASN A 67 4.58 12.48 -4.30
CA ASN A 67 3.51 12.62 -3.30
C ASN A 67 2.43 11.53 -3.43
N TYR A 68 2.60 10.59 -4.33
CA TYR A 68 1.63 9.53 -4.56
C TYR A 68 2.02 8.28 -3.80
N ILE A 69 1.12 7.79 -2.96
CA ILE A 69 1.28 6.51 -2.27
C ILE A 69 0.76 5.42 -3.19
N ALA A 70 1.66 4.59 -3.71
CA ALA A 70 1.27 3.45 -4.54
C ALA A 70 0.55 2.39 -3.71
N GLY A 71 0.91 2.28 -2.43
CA GLY A 71 0.20 1.41 -1.50
C GLY A 71 0.92 1.27 -0.17
N ILE A 72 0.16 0.83 0.83
CA ILE A 72 0.67 0.42 2.13
C ILE A 72 0.20 -1.03 2.30
N PHE A 73 1.15 -1.92 2.48
CA PHE A 73 0.90 -3.36 2.52
C PHE A 73 1.42 -3.94 3.81
N VAL A 74 0.55 -4.66 4.53
CA VAL A 74 0.91 -5.31 5.79
C VAL A 74 0.71 -6.80 5.65
N ASP A 75 1.69 -7.59 6.10
CA ASP A 75 1.58 -9.03 6.12
C ASP A 75 0.24 -9.42 6.75
N PRO A 76 -0.59 -10.25 6.08
CA PRO A 76 -1.89 -10.66 6.62
C PRO A 76 -1.85 -11.19 8.05
N LYS A 77 -0.74 -11.82 8.45
CA LYS A 77 -0.55 -12.35 9.81
C LYS A 77 -0.23 -11.26 10.83
N SER A 78 0.10 -10.06 10.39
CA SER A 78 0.57 -8.98 11.27
C SER A 78 -0.36 -7.77 11.26
N GLN A 79 -1.54 -7.88 10.67
CA GLN A 79 -2.50 -6.78 10.59
C GLN A 79 -3.12 -6.46 11.95
N SER A 80 -3.72 -5.27 12.06
CA SER A 80 -4.39 -4.77 13.28
C SER A 80 -3.45 -4.56 14.46
N LYS A 81 -2.16 -4.30 14.19
CA LYS A 81 -1.14 -4.03 15.21
C LYS A 81 -0.52 -2.64 15.08
N GLY A 82 -1.13 -1.76 14.29
CA GLY A 82 -0.65 -0.39 14.09
C GLY A 82 0.49 -0.25 13.10
N ILE A 83 0.85 -1.28 12.35
CA ILE A 83 1.96 -1.23 11.38
C ILE A 83 1.64 -0.28 10.23
N GLY A 84 0.44 -0.36 9.66
CA GLY A 84 0.01 0.54 8.59
C GLY A 84 0.04 1.99 9.02
N LYS A 85 -0.42 2.28 10.24
CA LYS A 85 -0.37 3.64 10.79
C LYS A 85 1.07 4.12 10.98
N SER A 86 1.95 3.28 11.50
CA SER A 86 3.36 3.63 11.67
C SER A 86 4.03 3.97 10.35
N LEU A 87 3.76 3.18 9.30
CA LEU A 87 4.27 3.45 7.97
C LEU A 87 3.74 4.77 7.42
N LEU A 88 2.43 5.00 7.54
CA LEU A 88 1.82 6.23 7.06
C LEU A 88 2.33 7.46 7.82
N ASP A 89 2.48 7.38 9.13
CA ASP A 89 3.01 8.49 9.92
C ASP A 89 4.43 8.84 9.48
N SER A 90 5.25 7.84 9.19
CA SER A 90 6.61 8.05 8.68
C SER A 90 6.59 8.74 7.30
N VAL A 91 5.69 8.34 6.42
CA VAL A 91 5.51 8.98 5.10
C VAL A 91 5.10 10.44 5.27
N LYS A 92 4.17 10.72 6.17
CA LYS A 92 3.68 12.08 6.43
C LYS A 92 4.76 13.03 6.91
N GLU A 93 5.78 12.53 7.62
CA GLU A 93 6.86 13.37 8.14
C GLU A 93 7.57 14.19 7.07
N ASN A 94 7.69 13.65 5.87
CA ASN A 94 8.46 14.25 4.78
C ASN A 94 7.59 14.84 3.67
N HIS A 95 6.28 14.95 3.89
CA HIS A 95 5.35 15.41 2.88
C HIS A 95 4.37 16.42 3.46
N SER A 96 4.02 17.43 2.66
CA SER A 96 2.95 18.39 3.02
C SER A 96 1.60 17.97 2.45
N ARG A 97 1.61 17.09 1.46
CA ARG A 97 0.40 16.54 0.84
C ARG A 97 0.69 15.14 0.30
N LEU A 98 -0.35 14.32 0.26
CA LEU A 98 -0.27 12.95 -0.25
C LEU A 98 -1.55 12.62 -1.00
N SER A 99 -1.44 11.77 -2.00
CA SER A 99 -2.60 11.22 -2.72
C SER A 99 -2.44 9.71 -2.88
N LEU A 100 -3.58 9.03 -3.06
CA LEU A 100 -3.61 7.60 -3.30
C LEU A 100 -4.92 7.22 -4.01
N HIS A 101 -4.97 5.97 -4.49
CA HIS A 101 -6.19 5.36 -5.00
C HIS A 101 -6.49 4.11 -4.18
N VAL A 102 -7.78 3.85 -3.95
CA VAL A 102 -8.25 2.68 -3.22
C VAL A 102 -9.53 2.19 -3.86
N TYR A 103 -9.68 0.87 -3.99
CA TYR A 103 -10.92 0.32 -4.54
C TYR A 103 -12.09 0.63 -3.61
N LYS A 104 -13.20 1.03 -4.19
CA LYS A 104 -14.41 1.40 -3.43
C LYS A 104 -14.91 0.27 -2.54
N LYS A 105 -14.74 -0.98 -2.97
CA LYS A 105 -15.15 -2.16 -2.19
C LYS A 105 -14.21 -2.47 -1.04
N ASN A 106 -13.02 -1.88 -1.00
CA ASN A 106 -12.08 -2.05 0.09
C ASN A 106 -12.42 -1.08 1.24
N VAL A 107 -13.52 -1.36 1.92
CA VAL A 107 -14.07 -0.51 2.97
C VAL A 107 -13.10 -0.33 4.14
N ARG A 108 -12.35 -1.38 4.47
CA ARG A 108 -11.37 -1.35 5.57
C ARG A 108 -10.27 -0.31 5.30
N ALA A 109 -9.71 -0.30 4.09
CA ALA A 109 -8.68 0.67 3.71
C ALA A 109 -9.25 2.08 3.68
N ILE A 110 -10.45 2.27 3.14
CA ILE A 110 -11.10 3.58 3.10
C ILE A 110 -11.26 4.13 4.52
N ARG A 111 -11.76 3.32 5.45
CA ARG A 111 -11.92 3.73 6.86
C ARG A 111 -10.58 4.09 7.49
N PHE A 112 -9.54 3.33 7.19
CA PHE A 112 -8.19 3.60 7.68
C PHE A 112 -7.73 4.99 7.22
N TYR A 113 -7.80 5.26 5.92
CA TYR A 113 -7.33 6.54 5.39
C TYR A 113 -8.19 7.72 5.86
N LEU A 114 -9.52 7.56 5.96
CA LEU A 114 -10.38 8.60 6.52
C LEU A 114 -9.99 8.93 7.96
N ARG A 115 -9.72 7.92 8.77
CA ARG A 115 -9.28 8.07 10.16
C ARG A 115 -7.95 8.82 10.25
N GLU A 116 -7.08 8.62 9.25
CA GLU A 116 -5.76 9.25 9.20
C GLU A 116 -5.78 10.62 8.51
N GLY A 117 -6.94 11.18 8.25
CA GLY A 117 -7.08 12.55 7.76
C GLY A 117 -7.18 12.71 6.25
N PHE A 118 -7.30 11.63 5.51
CA PHE A 118 -7.52 11.69 4.06
C PHE A 118 -8.99 11.98 3.75
N HIS A 119 -9.25 12.58 2.60
CA HIS A 119 -10.58 12.88 2.10
C HIS A 119 -10.76 12.29 0.72
N ILE A 120 -11.97 11.79 0.42
CA ILE A 120 -12.31 11.30 -0.91
C ILE A 120 -12.52 12.50 -1.81
N THR A 121 -11.80 12.55 -2.94
CA THR A 121 -11.86 13.67 -3.88
C THR A 121 -12.44 13.31 -5.23
N LYS A 122 -12.32 12.05 -5.68
CA LYS A 122 -12.85 11.59 -6.95
C LYS A 122 -13.20 10.11 -6.88
N GLU A 123 -14.08 9.70 -7.80
CA GLU A 123 -14.38 8.29 -8.05
C GLU A 123 -14.20 8.05 -9.53
N ARG A 124 -13.59 6.92 -9.89
CA ARG A 124 -13.40 6.51 -11.29
C ARG A 124 -13.46 4.99 -11.40
N ILE A 125 -13.46 4.50 -12.63
CA ILE A 125 -13.37 3.05 -12.88
C ILE A 125 -11.93 2.71 -13.25
N ASP A 126 -11.36 1.71 -12.56
CA ASP A 126 -10.07 1.15 -12.94
C ASP A 126 -10.28 0.28 -14.18
N GLU A 127 -9.77 0.70 -15.32
CA GLU A 127 -9.97 0.03 -16.59
C GLU A 127 -9.40 -1.39 -16.61
N ASN A 128 -8.38 -1.65 -15.81
CA ASN A 128 -7.72 -2.96 -15.77
C ASN A 128 -8.57 -4.02 -15.06
N THR A 129 -9.41 -3.62 -14.12
CA THR A 129 -10.21 -4.54 -13.31
C THR A 129 -11.72 -4.36 -13.50
N GLY A 130 -12.14 -3.20 -14.01
CA GLY A 130 -13.55 -2.85 -14.11
C GLY A 130 -14.16 -2.40 -12.78
N GLU A 131 -13.35 -2.30 -11.71
CA GLU A 131 -13.83 -1.94 -10.38
C GLU A 131 -13.76 -0.43 -10.16
N ALA A 132 -14.75 0.10 -9.41
CA ALA A 132 -14.71 1.49 -9.00
C ALA A 132 -13.59 1.71 -7.98
N GLU A 133 -12.85 2.81 -8.16
CA GLU A 133 -11.83 3.22 -7.20
C GLU A 133 -11.98 4.69 -6.83
N LEU A 134 -11.52 5.02 -5.64
CA LEU A 134 -11.58 6.36 -5.08
C LEU A 134 -10.20 6.97 -5.05
N GLU A 135 -10.12 8.25 -5.42
CA GLU A 135 -8.92 9.04 -5.16
C GLU A 135 -9.09 9.68 -3.80
N MET A 136 -8.06 9.57 -2.97
CA MET A 136 -8.06 10.18 -1.65
C MET A 136 -6.84 11.08 -1.50
N ASN A 137 -7.02 12.22 -0.82
CA ASN A 137 -5.98 13.22 -0.65
C ASN A 137 -5.87 13.64 0.81
N TRP A 138 -4.64 13.93 1.21
CA TRP A 138 -4.31 14.44 2.53
C TRP A 138 -3.40 15.66 2.36
N THR A 139 -3.65 16.69 3.19
CA THR A 139 -2.78 17.87 3.32
C THR A 139 -2.48 18.09 4.79
N ARG A 140 -1.26 18.53 5.07
CA ARG A 140 -0.83 18.84 6.42
C ARG A 140 -1.60 20.04 7.00
#